data_022986435f9fcdc81137018a8af3fe75
#
_entry.id   022986435f9fcdc81137018a8af3fe75
#
_cell.length_a   1.000
_cell.length_b   1.000
_cell.length_c   1.000
_cell.angle_alpha   90.00
_cell.angle_beta   90.00
_cell.angle_gamma   90.00
#
_symmetry.space_group_name_H-M   'P 1'
#
loop_
_entity.id
_entity.type
_entity.pdbx_description
1 polymer ?
#
loop_
_entity_poly.entity_id
_entity_poly.type
_entity_poly.pdbx_seq_one_letter_code
_entity_poly.pdbx_strand_id
1 'polypeptide(L)'
;MMTRAVTPQALGYIGISAKALDDWASYGAGLLGLQRVDQSRSTLAFRMDDRKQRIVVHADGGEGVGFFGWEVADAKALDALAAHLNNSGINVSHGSRALADERHVADLIVISDPVGNRLEFFHGAQTATEPFRPGRCISGFRTGPLGLGHVVLNVEGPDTLERLMTFYGATLGFRLTDYYSEPFVARFLHVNSRHHSLAFIQTGKNAVHHVMMELFSFDDVGQGYDLALADEGRVAVTLGRHTSDFITSFYTWTPSAFMVEYGWGARTIDVEHWQAYERKEGPSLWGHDRRWLSAADNAKARALRLANAVDGYRRPLQVIEGNYQIMPGICPWWDSLGSRGGAQK
;
A
#
# COMPACT_ATOMS: atom_id res chain seq x y z
N MET A 1 -33.44 -9.84 -0.49
CA MET A 1 -32.42 -8.79 -0.61
C MET A 1 -31.18 -9.33 0.10
N MET A 2 -30.15 -9.74 -0.62
CA MET A 2 -28.86 -10.04 0.01
C MET A 2 -28.34 -8.72 0.59
N THR A 3 -28.18 -8.64 1.90
CA THR A 3 -27.51 -7.52 2.55
C THR A 3 -26.11 -7.45 1.98
N ARG A 4 -25.77 -6.33 1.34
CA ARG A 4 -24.42 -6.07 0.83
C ARG A 4 -23.45 -6.29 1.99
N ALA A 5 -22.51 -7.23 1.87
CA ALA A 5 -21.52 -7.48 2.90
C ALA A 5 -20.84 -6.16 3.29
N VAL A 6 -20.69 -5.91 4.59
CA VAL A 6 -20.00 -4.71 5.06
C VAL A 6 -18.53 -4.86 4.66
N THR A 7 -18.09 -4.07 3.70
CA THR A 7 -16.74 -4.09 3.17
C THR A 7 -15.92 -3.00 3.86
N PRO A 8 -14.67 -3.26 4.26
CA PRO A 8 -13.74 -2.22 4.68
C PRO A 8 -13.57 -1.16 3.60
N GLN A 9 -13.32 0.08 4.01
CA GLN A 9 -13.18 1.21 3.09
C GLN A 9 -11.73 1.49 2.71
N ALA A 10 -10.80 1.28 3.66
CA ALA A 10 -9.39 1.59 3.46
C ALA A 10 -8.49 0.90 4.47
N LEU A 11 -7.21 0.70 4.13
CA LEU A 11 -6.15 0.42 5.09
C LEU A 11 -5.87 1.72 5.86
N GLY A 12 -6.31 1.80 7.10
CA GLY A 12 -6.23 3.03 7.90
C GLY A 12 -4.90 3.19 8.62
N TYR A 13 -4.39 2.12 9.23
CA TYR A 13 -3.12 2.12 9.95
C TYR A 13 -2.46 0.74 9.96
N ILE A 14 -1.19 0.69 10.35
CA ILE A 14 -0.45 -0.55 10.62
C ILE A 14 0.28 -0.46 11.95
N GLY A 15 0.45 -1.60 12.61
CA GLY A 15 1.34 -1.77 13.76
C GLY A 15 2.57 -2.57 13.38
N ILE A 16 3.72 -2.17 13.87
CA ILE A 16 5.02 -2.74 13.53
C ILE A 16 5.69 -3.20 14.81
N SER A 17 6.23 -4.41 14.78
CA SER A 17 7.14 -4.93 15.80
C SER A 17 8.57 -4.55 15.45
N ALA A 18 9.34 -4.05 16.42
CA ALA A 18 10.71 -3.60 16.21
C ALA A 18 11.63 -3.97 17.38
N LYS A 19 12.92 -4.14 17.08
CA LYS A 19 13.97 -4.33 18.08
C LYS A 19 14.34 -3.01 18.75
N ALA A 20 14.35 -1.91 17.98
CA ALA A 20 14.72 -0.58 18.47
C ALA A 20 13.84 0.50 17.82
N LEU A 21 13.44 1.51 18.61
CA LEU A 21 12.65 2.64 18.10
C LEU A 21 13.49 3.66 17.34
N ASP A 22 14.76 3.83 17.69
CA ASP A 22 15.63 4.85 17.10
C ASP A 22 15.90 4.59 15.61
N ASP A 23 16.01 3.32 15.22
CA ASP A 23 16.16 2.95 13.82
C ASP A 23 14.92 3.35 13.01
N TRP A 24 13.73 3.13 13.57
CA TRP A 24 12.47 3.54 12.97
C TRP A 24 12.30 5.06 13.01
N ALA A 25 12.74 5.74 14.07
CA ALA A 25 12.68 7.20 14.15
C ALA A 25 13.51 7.83 13.02
N SER A 26 14.73 7.33 12.79
CA SER A 26 15.63 7.79 11.73
C SER A 26 15.07 7.46 10.34
N TYR A 27 14.67 6.20 10.11
CA TYR A 27 14.14 5.72 8.85
C TYR A 27 12.81 6.41 8.49
N GLY A 28 11.85 6.41 9.42
CA GLY A 28 10.52 6.96 9.19
C GLY A 28 10.52 8.47 8.94
N ALA A 29 11.20 9.24 9.79
CA ALA A 29 11.24 10.68 9.63
C ALA A 29 12.27 11.14 8.61
N GLY A 30 13.48 10.60 8.65
CA GLY A 30 14.60 11.07 7.82
C GLY A 30 14.51 10.62 6.36
N LEU A 31 14.18 9.36 6.10
CA LEU A 31 14.05 8.85 4.74
C LEU A 31 12.63 9.02 4.19
N LEU A 32 11.62 8.47 4.89
CA LEU A 32 10.26 8.46 4.36
C LEU A 32 9.54 9.80 4.49
N GLY A 33 9.98 10.69 5.39
CA GLY A 33 9.32 11.99 5.63
C GLY A 33 8.06 11.89 6.49
N LEU A 34 7.86 10.80 7.22
CA LEU A 34 6.77 10.65 8.17
C LEU A 34 6.92 11.64 9.32
N GLN A 35 5.82 12.18 9.82
CA GLN A 35 5.85 13.00 11.03
C GLN A 35 5.94 12.09 12.26
N ARG A 36 7.05 12.19 12.98
CA ARG A 36 7.23 11.47 14.24
C ARG A 36 6.32 12.02 15.34
N VAL A 37 5.68 11.11 16.07
CA VAL A 37 4.89 11.40 17.28
C VAL A 37 5.35 10.43 18.36
N ASP A 38 6.01 10.95 19.38
CA ASP A 38 6.47 10.14 20.49
C ASP A 38 5.29 9.79 21.40
N GLN A 39 5.13 8.51 21.72
CA GLN A 39 4.05 8.04 22.58
C GLN A 39 4.54 7.58 23.94
N SER A 40 5.60 6.74 23.98
CA SER A 40 6.17 6.19 25.22
C SER A 40 7.61 5.75 25.02
N ARG A 41 8.22 5.16 26.06
CA ARG A 41 9.56 4.57 25.96
C ARG A 41 9.61 3.30 25.08
N SER A 42 8.48 2.64 24.88
CA SER A 42 8.36 1.39 24.10
C SER A 42 7.52 1.54 22.83
N THR A 43 6.99 2.71 22.54
CA THR A 43 6.09 2.95 21.41
C THR A 43 6.39 4.27 20.75
N LEU A 44 6.51 4.23 19.43
CA LEU A 44 6.68 5.37 18.55
C LEU A 44 5.55 5.36 17.52
N ALA A 45 4.97 6.50 17.23
CA ALA A 45 3.98 6.62 16.16
C ALA A 45 4.41 7.60 15.08
N PHE A 46 3.77 7.45 13.91
CA PHE A 46 3.96 8.35 12.79
C PHE A 46 2.62 8.75 12.16
N ARG A 47 2.56 10.02 11.77
CA ARG A 47 1.51 10.56 10.92
C ARG A 47 1.98 10.62 9.47
N MET A 48 1.02 10.54 8.55
CA MET A 48 1.21 10.75 7.10
C MET A 48 0.31 11.88 6.58
N ASP A 49 -0.68 12.28 7.37
CA ASP A 49 -1.73 13.23 7.01
C ASP A 49 -2.34 13.88 8.27
N ASP A 50 -3.62 14.26 8.19
CA ASP A 50 -4.39 14.82 9.29
C ASP A 50 -4.74 13.83 10.41
N ARG A 51 -4.64 12.50 10.19
CA ARG A 51 -4.89 11.50 11.23
C ARG A 51 -3.84 11.58 12.33
N LYS A 52 -4.23 11.30 13.58
CA LYS A 52 -3.31 11.30 14.72
C LYS A 52 -2.19 10.28 14.58
N GLN A 53 -2.47 9.14 13.94
CA GLN A 53 -1.45 8.16 13.59
C GLN A 53 -1.87 7.33 12.37
N ARG A 54 -0.87 6.86 11.63
CA ARG A 54 -1.00 5.88 10.54
C ARG A 54 -0.13 4.66 10.76
N ILE A 55 0.94 4.83 11.49
CA ILE A 55 1.90 3.77 11.81
C ILE A 55 2.20 3.85 13.30
N VAL A 56 2.15 2.71 13.97
CA VAL A 56 2.63 2.58 15.34
C VAL A 56 3.71 1.51 15.39
N VAL A 57 4.82 1.81 16.05
CA VAL A 57 5.98 0.91 16.18
C VAL A 57 6.13 0.55 17.66
N HIS A 58 6.13 -0.73 17.95
CA HIS A 58 6.31 -1.26 19.30
C HIS A 58 7.72 -1.86 19.44
N ALA A 59 8.47 -1.44 20.45
CA ALA A 59 9.75 -2.06 20.81
C ALA A 59 9.47 -3.30 21.66
N ASP A 60 8.96 -4.34 21.02
CA ASP A 60 8.62 -5.63 21.65
C ASP A 60 9.67 -6.73 21.39
N GLY A 61 10.77 -6.37 20.72
CA GLY A 61 11.84 -7.29 20.32
C GLY A 61 11.54 -8.11 19.08
N GLY A 62 10.35 -7.96 18.50
CA GLY A 62 9.91 -8.61 17.26
C GLY A 62 10.41 -7.94 15.99
N GLU A 63 9.96 -8.45 14.86
CA GLU A 63 10.16 -7.90 13.52
C GLU A 63 8.87 -8.05 12.70
N GLY A 64 8.71 -7.22 11.68
CA GLY A 64 7.59 -7.29 10.75
C GLY A 64 6.39 -6.42 11.15
N VAL A 65 5.26 -6.68 10.50
CA VAL A 65 3.99 -6.01 10.78
C VAL A 65 3.18 -6.88 11.74
N GLY A 66 2.82 -6.32 12.88
CA GLY A 66 2.08 -7.02 13.93
C GLY A 66 0.57 -7.01 13.71
N PHE A 67 0.03 -5.98 13.06
CA PHE A 67 -1.40 -5.88 12.74
C PHE A 67 -1.69 -4.88 11.62
N PHE A 68 -2.87 -5.06 11.00
CA PHE A 68 -3.41 -4.18 9.96
C PHE A 68 -4.76 -3.63 10.42
N GLY A 69 -4.91 -2.31 10.44
CA GLY A 69 -6.15 -1.61 10.76
C GLY A 69 -6.94 -1.25 9.50
N TRP A 70 -8.13 -1.81 9.36
CA TRP A 70 -9.04 -1.57 8.24
C TRP A 70 -10.21 -0.70 8.68
N GLU A 71 -10.38 0.45 8.04
CA GLU A 71 -11.45 1.40 8.37
C GLU A 71 -12.79 0.93 7.81
N VAL A 72 -13.85 0.98 8.61
CA VAL A 72 -15.25 0.82 8.19
C VAL A 72 -15.99 2.16 8.36
N ALA A 73 -17.16 2.28 7.73
CA ALA A 73 -17.85 3.56 7.59
C ALA A 73 -18.21 4.22 8.95
N ASP A 74 -18.77 3.43 9.87
CA ASP A 74 -19.30 3.91 11.15
C ASP A 74 -19.50 2.75 12.14
N ALA A 75 -20.02 3.06 13.33
CA ALA A 75 -20.32 2.08 14.38
C ALA A 75 -21.27 0.97 13.88
N LYS A 76 -22.32 1.35 13.12
CA LYS A 76 -23.30 0.40 12.59
C LYS A 76 -22.66 -0.59 11.61
N ALA A 77 -21.73 -0.11 10.79
CA ALA A 77 -20.95 -0.95 9.88
C ALA A 77 -20.02 -1.90 10.65
N LEU A 78 -19.42 -1.42 11.75
CA LEU A 78 -18.57 -2.25 12.61
C LEU A 78 -19.37 -3.38 13.27
N ASP A 79 -20.53 -3.05 13.85
CA ASP A 79 -21.44 -4.04 14.47
C ASP A 79 -21.94 -5.07 13.46
N ALA A 80 -22.32 -4.61 12.26
CA ALA A 80 -22.77 -5.48 11.18
C ALA A 80 -21.66 -6.42 10.69
N LEU A 81 -20.41 -5.93 10.61
CA LEU A 81 -19.25 -6.74 10.26
C LEU A 81 -18.97 -7.78 11.35
N ALA A 82 -19.00 -7.39 12.63
CA ALA A 82 -18.80 -8.30 13.75
C ALA A 82 -19.83 -9.44 13.75
N ALA A 83 -21.12 -9.10 13.56
CA ALA A 83 -22.19 -10.08 13.46
C ALA A 83 -22.00 -11.03 12.25
N HIS A 84 -21.63 -10.49 11.09
CA HIS A 84 -21.36 -11.29 9.89
C HIS A 84 -20.21 -12.26 10.10
N LEU A 85 -19.11 -11.82 10.68
CA LEU A 85 -17.93 -12.64 10.96
C LEU A 85 -18.25 -13.76 11.95
N ASN A 86 -18.95 -13.46 13.06
CA ASN A 86 -19.39 -14.47 14.03
C ASN A 86 -20.31 -15.52 13.38
N ASN A 87 -21.25 -15.09 12.54
CA ASN A 87 -22.14 -16.00 11.79
C ASN A 87 -21.38 -16.86 10.77
N SER A 88 -20.23 -16.39 10.32
CA SER A 88 -19.32 -17.13 9.44
C SER A 88 -18.34 -18.03 10.20
N GLY A 89 -18.48 -18.15 11.52
CA GLY A 89 -17.62 -18.99 12.37
C GLY A 89 -16.25 -18.38 12.68
N ILE A 90 -16.06 -17.09 12.44
CA ILE A 90 -14.81 -16.38 12.73
C ILE A 90 -14.92 -15.78 14.14
N ASN A 91 -13.94 -16.08 14.99
CA ASN A 91 -13.91 -15.54 16.35
C ASN A 91 -13.60 -14.04 16.33
N VAL A 92 -14.55 -13.23 16.81
CA VAL A 92 -14.44 -11.77 16.89
C VAL A 92 -14.21 -11.37 18.34
N SER A 93 -13.16 -10.59 18.58
CA SER A 93 -12.90 -9.95 19.88
C SER A 93 -13.16 -8.45 19.77
N HIS A 94 -13.97 -7.90 20.68
CA HIS A 94 -14.12 -6.45 20.79
C HIS A 94 -12.88 -5.84 21.44
N GLY A 95 -12.37 -4.74 20.86
CA GLY A 95 -11.27 -4.00 21.45
C GLY A 95 -11.65 -3.37 22.79
N SER A 96 -10.71 -3.33 23.72
CA SER A 96 -10.93 -2.56 24.95
C SER A 96 -10.91 -1.05 24.66
N ARG A 97 -11.50 -0.26 25.56
CA ARG A 97 -11.38 1.21 25.46
C ARG A 97 -9.93 1.68 25.41
N ALA A 98 -9.05 1.06 26.20
CA ALA A 98 -7.62 1.36 26.21
C ALA A 98 -6.97 1.10 24.85
N LEU A 99 -7.35 0.02 24.17
CA LEU A 99 -6.86 -0.28 22.82
C LEU A 99 -7.40 0.73 21.78
N ALA A 100 -8.67 1.10 21.87
CA ALA A 100 -9.25 2.12 20.99
C ALA A 100 -8.57 3.48 21.18
N ASP A 101 -8.28 3.86 22.43
CA ASP A 101 -7.55 5.08 22.75
C ASP A 101 -6.10 5.06 22.20
N GLU A 102 -5.42 3.93 22.33
CA GLU A 102 -4.06 3.74 21.77
C GLU A 102 -4.05 3.83 20.24
N ARG A 103 -5.11 3.31 19.57
CA ARG A 103 -5.28 3.38 18.11
C ARG A 103 -5.80 4.75 17.64
N HIS A 104 -6.23 5.61 18.56
CA HIS A 104 -6.90 6.87 18.26
C HIS A 104 -8.15 6.69 17.38
N VAL A 105 -8.98 5.73 17.74
CA VAL A 105 -10.24 5.42 17.05
C VAL A 105 -11.43 5.43 18.02
N ALA A 106 -12.64 5.45 17.50
CA ALA A 106 -13.83 5.43 18.35
C ALA A 106 -14.06 4.02 18.94
N ASP A 107 -13.96 3.00 18.10
CA ASP A 107 -14.11 1.59 18.50
C ASP A 107 -13.47 0.68 17.45
N LEU A 108 -13.18 -0.59 17.85
CA LEU A 108 -12.62 -1.60 16.96
C LEU A 108 -12.95 -3.02 17.37
N ILE A 109 -12.93 -3.91 16.40
CA ILE A 109 -12.92 -5.36 16.59
C ILE A 109 -11.63 -5.97 16.08
N VAL A 110 -11.25 -7.10 16.61
CA VAL A 110 -10.01 -7.81 16.30
C VAL A 110 -10.33 -9.24 15.88
N ILE A 111 -9.73 -9.67 14.78
CA ILE A 111 -9.76 -11.05 14.29
C ILE A 111 -8.37 -11.48 13.79
N SER A 112 -8.23 -12.75 13.45
CA SER A 112 -7.07 -13.25 12.70
C SER A 112 -7.51 -13.75 11.33
N ASP A 113 -6.67 -13.52 10.32
CA ASP A 113 -6.86 -14.11 9.00
C ASP A 113 -6.43 -15.59 8.98
N PRO A 114 -6.65 -16.34 7.88
CA PRO A 114 -6.30 -17.77 7.78
C PRO A 114 -4.83 -18.14 7.98
N VAL A 115 -3.92 -17.19 7.94
CA VAL A 115 -2.47 -17.40 8.19
C VAL A 115 -1.97 -16.76 9.48
N GLY A 116 -2.90 -16.24 10.30
CA GLY A 116 -2.61 -15.69 11.63
C GLY A 116 -2.27 -14.20 11.65
N ASN A 117 -2.40 -13.47 10.56
CA ASN A 117 -2.26 -12.01 10.59
C ASN A 117 -3.38 -11.40 11.42
N ARG A 118 -3.03 -10.54 12.39
CA ARG A 118 -4.01 -9.79 13.18
C ARG A 118 -4.61 -8.68 12.34
N LEU A 119 -5.94 -8.67 12.24
CA LEU A 119 -6.73 -7.64 11.59
C LEU A 119 -7.55 -6.89 12.63
N GLU A 120 -7.47 -5.58 12.59
CA GLU A 120 -8.28 -4.67 13.41
C GLU A 120 -9.24 -3.93 12.46
N PHE A 121 -10.56 -4.08 12.66
CA PHE A 121 -11.55 -3.29 11.94
C PHE A 121 -12.05 -2.20 12.86
N PHE A 122 -12.05 -0.97 12.41
CA PHE A 122 -12.32 0.19 13.26
C PHE A 122 -13.13 1.26 12.53
N HIS A 123 -13.74 2.17 13.32
CA HIS A 123 -14.34 3.38 12.81
C HIS A 123 -13.94 4.60 13.64
N GLY A 124 -14.20 5.80 13.12
CA GLY A 124 -14.06 7.05 13.87
C GLY A 124 -12.61 7.38 14.23
N ALA A 125 -11.69 7.21 13.26
CA ALA A 125 -10.30 7.62 13.44
C ALA A 125 -10.20 9.12 13.76
N GLN A 126 -9.43 9.45 14.79
CA GLN A 126 -9.26 10.82 15.25
C GLN A 126 -8.28 11.60 14.36
N THR A 127 -8.65 12.84 14.08
CA THR A 127 -7.75 13.81 13.43
C THR A 127 -6.94 14.56 14.47
N ALA A 128 -5.74 15.00 14.08
CA ALA A 128 -4.93 15.88 14.90
C ALA A 128 -5.40 17.34 14.73
N THR A 129 -5.27 18.12 15.78
CA THR A 129 -5.52 19.56 15.74
C THR A 129 -4.43 20.32 14.99
N GLU A 130 -3.19 19.82 15.09
CA GLU A 130 -2.03 20.42 14.45
C GLU A 130 -1.89 19.94 13.00
N PRO A 131 -1.47 20.81 12.07
CA PRO A 131 -1.18 20.42 10.69
C PRO A 131 -0.13 19.30 10.63
N PHE A 132 -0.19 18.51 9.55
CA PHE A 132 0.86 17.54 9.26
C PHE A 132 2.18 18.28 8.97
N ARG A 133 3.24 17.85 9.63
CA ARG A 133 4.61 18.38 9.47
C ARG A 133 5.55 17.22 9.13
N PRO A 134 5.91 17.05 7.87
CA PRO A 134 6.78 15.94 7.48
C PRO A 134 8.17 16.05 8.14
N GLY A 135 8.74 14.90 8.50
CA GLY A 135 10.09 14.81 9.09
C GLY A 135 11.20 15.16 8.10
N ARG A 136 10.97 14.96 6.81
CA ARG A 136 11.75 15.47 5.67
C ARG A 136 10.83 16.36 4.84
N CYS A 137 11.36 17.41 4.23
CA CYS A 137 10.57 18.30 3.37
C CYS A 137 10.09 17.52 2.13
N ILE A 138 8.81 17.18 2.11
CA ILE A 138 8.11 16.48 1.02
C ILE A 138 6.76 17.18 0.77
N SER A 139 6.18 16.92 -0.40
CA SER A 139 4.84 17.41 -0.78
C SER A 139 3.70 16.80 0.03
N GLY A 140 3.94 15.69 0.73
CA GLY A 140 2.97 14.93 1.49
C GLY A 140 2.58 13.60 0.84
N PHE A 141 1.72 12.84 1.54
CA PHE A 141 1.27 11.52 1.11
C PHE A 141 -0.15 11.56 0.57
N ARG A 142 -0.40 10.83 -0.50
CA ARG A 142 -1.71 10.63 -1.08
C ARG A 142 -2.50 9.60 -0.29
N THR A 143 -3.25 10.06 0.68
CA THR A 143 -4.04 9.27 1.64
C THR A 143 -5.55 9.54 1.50
N GLY A 144 -6.23 10.00 2.54
CA GLY A 144 -7.67 10.27 2.56
C GLY A 144 -8.50 9.01 2.32
N PRO A 145 -9.48 9.03 1.40
CA PRO A 145 -10.32 7.86 1.09
C PRO A 145 -9.54 6.65 0.55
N LEU A 146 -8.31 6.86 0.08
CA LEU A 146 -7.44 5.81 -0.42
C LEU A 146 -6.68 5.06 0.70
N GLY A 147 -6.81 5.54 1.95
CA GLY A 147 -6.12 4.98 3.10
C GLY A 147 -4.62 5.32 3.13
N LEU A 148 -3.88 4.63 3.99
CA LEU A 148 -2.43 4.76 4.15
C LEU A 148 -1.68 4.47 2.84
N GLY A 149 -2.14 3.47 2.10
CA GLY A 149 -1.52 2.93 0.91
C GLY A 149 -2.06 1.54 0.62
N HIS A 150 -1.17 0.61 0.27
CA HIS A 150 -1.52 -0.81 0.18
C HIS A 150 -0.52 -1.69 0.93
N VAL A 151 -0.92 -2.93 1.18
CA VAL A 151 -0.06 -3.97 1.74
C VAL A 151 0.00 -5.15 0.78
N VAL A 152 1.19 -5.75 0.64
CA VAL A 152 1.39 -6.98 -0.11
C VAL A 152 1.94 -8.05 0.80
N LEU A 153 1.31 -9.21 0.78
CA LEU A 153 1.68 -10.37 1.57
C LEU A 153 2.29 -11.47 0.69
N ASN A 154 3.39 -12.02 1.16
CA ASN A 154 3.92 -13.28 0.66
C ASN A 154 3.04 -14.42 1.12
N VAL A 155 2.80 -15.40 0.26
CA VAL A 155 1.98 -16.57 0.53
C VAL A 155 2.76 -17.85 0.25
N GLU A 156 2.62 -18.83 1.13
CA GLU A 156 3.38 -20.07 1.10
C GLU A 156 3.09 -20.93 -0.16
N GLY A 157 1.81 -21.07 -0.52
CA GLY A 157 1.43 -21.93 -1.62
C GLY A 157 0.00 -21.72 -2.12
N PRO A 158 -0.45 -22.51 -3.11
CA PRO A 158 -1.75 -22.34 -3.74
C PRO A 158 -2.92 -22.53 -2.78
N ASP A 159 -2.88 -23.53 -1.89
CA ASP A 159 -3.95 -23.81 -0.94
C ASP A 159 -4.12 -22.66 0.07
N THR A 160 -3.00 -22.07 0.51
CA THR A 160 -3.01 -20.89 1.38
C THR A 160 -3.56 -19.67 0.65
N LEU A 161 -3.18 -19.48 -0.60
CA LEU A 161 -3.70 -18.42 -1.45
C LEU A 161 -5.22 -18.53 -1.63
N GLU A 162 -5.73 -19.72 -1.90
CA GLU A 162 -7.17 -19.96 -2.07
C GLU A 162 -7.95 -19.66 -0.79
N ARG A 163 -7.46 -20.11 0.38
CA ARG A 163 -8.06 -19.77 1.68
C ARG A 163 -8.10 -18.27 1.93
N LEU A 164 -7.00 -17.55 1.62
CA LEU A 164 -6.94 -16.10 1.75
C LEU A 164 -7.88 -15.41 0.76
N MET A 165 -7.94 -15.83 -0.49
CA MET A 165 -8.85 -15.29 -1.49
C MET A 165 -10.32 -15.47 -1.09
N THR A 166 -10.68 -16.64 -0.53
CA THR A 166 -12.01 -16.88 0.01
C THR A 166 -12.31 -15.97 1.20
N PHE A 167 -11.39 -15.87 2.14
CA PHE A 167 -11.55 -15.05 3.34
C PHE A 167 -11.68 -13.56 2.99
N TYR A 168 -10.71 -12.98 2.27
CA TYR A 168 -10.76 -11.56 1.94
C TYR A 168 -11.83 -11.22 0.91
N GLY A 169 -12.06 -12.11 -0.08
CA GLY A 169 -13.06 -11.89 -1.12
C GLY A 169 -14.48 -12.16 -0.64
N ALA A 170 -14.79 -13.40 -0.30
CA ALA A 170 -16.15 -13.81 0.02
C ALA A 170 -16.62 -13.32 1.40
N THR A 171 -15.72 -13.31 2.41
CA THR A 171 -16.12 -12.94 3.78
C THR A 171 -15.97 -11.45 4.04
N LEU A 172 -14.86 -10.82 3.63
CA LEU A 172 -14.59 -9.41 3.89
C LEU A 172 -14.99 -8.47 2.73
N GLY A 173 -15.39 -9.01 1.57
CA GLY A 173 -15.89 -8.22 0.45
C GLY A 173 -14.81 -7.47 -0.35
N PHE A 174 -13.54 -7.83 -0.22
CA PHE A 174 -12.50 -7.31 -1.10
C PHE A 174 -12.74 -7.80 -2.53
N ARG A 175 -12.53 -6.94 -3.51
CA ARG A 175 -12.77 -7.27 -4.91
C ARG A 175 -11.46 -7.45 -5.67
N LEU A 176 -11.40 -8.50 -6.50
CA LEU A 176 -10.25 -8.75 -7.36
C LEU A 176 -10.14 -7.64 -8.42
N THR A 177 -8.95 -7.04 -8.52
CA THR A 177 -8.64 -6.02 -9.52
C THR A 177 -8.03 -6.65 -10.76
N ASP A 178 -6.92 -7.33 -10.59
CA ASP A 178 -6.27 -8.13 -11.63
C ASP A 178 -5.37 -9.21 -10.99
N TYR A 179 -4.75 -10.04 -11.83
CA TYR A 179 -3.92 -11.12 -11.33
C TYR A 179 -2.88 -11.57 -12.35
N TYR A 180 -1.83 -12.20 -11.84
CA TYR A 180 -0.85 -12.96 -12.62
C TYR A 180 -1.03 -14.46 -12.31
N SER A 181 -0.92 -15.29 -13.34
CA SER A 181 -0.72 -16.74 -13.20
C SER A 181 0.71 -17.12 -13.63
N GLU A 182 1.30 -16.36 -14.53
CA GLU A 182 2.68 -16.46 -15.00
C GLU A 182 3.28 -15.08 -15.20
N PRO A 183 4.60 -14.86 -15.00
CA PRO A 183 5.65 -15.82 -14.61
C PRO A 183 5.69 -16.09 -13.09
N PHE A 184 4.78 -15.55 -12.33
CA PHE A 184 4.59 -15.75 -10.88
C PHE A 184 3.10 -15.62 -10.57
N VAL A 185 2.68 -16.19 -9.45
CA VAL A 185 1.27 -16.11 -9.03
C VAL A 185 1.08 -14.90 -8.10
N ALA A 186 0.17 -14.00 -8.49
CA ALA A 186 -0.23 -12.87 -7.66
C ALA A 186 -1.72 -12.55 -7.83
N ARG A 187 -2.33 -11.98 -6.79
CA ARG A 187 -3.72 -11.50 -6.75
C ARG A 187 -3.75 -10.12 -6.13
N PHE A 188 -4.38 -9.16 -6.84
CA PHE A 188 -4.50 -7.77 -6.40
C PHE A 188 -5.97 -7.47 -6.08
N LEU A 189 -6.23 -6.98 -4.87
CA LEU A 189 -7.59 -6.75 -4.39
C LEU A 189 -7.77 -5.29 -3.95
N HIS A 190 -8.94 -4.73 -4.24
CA HIS A 190 -9.29 -3.38 -3.84
C HIS A 190 -10.51 -3.36 -2.90
N VAL A 191 -10.60 -2.31 -2.10
CA VAL A 191 -11.77 -1.92 -1.29
C VAL A 191 -12.25 -0.51 -1.62
N ASN A 192 -11.42 0.26 -2.33
CA ASN A 192 -11.69 1.63 -2.77
C ASN A 192 -11.12 1.86 -4.18
N SER A 193 -11.05 3.10 -4.64
CA SER A 193 -10.56 3.41 -6.00
C SER A 193 -9.03 3.27 -6.18
N ARG A 194 -8.25 2.98 -5.15
CA ARG A 194 -6.85 2.55 -5.33
C ARG A 194 -6.82 1.23 -6.10
N HIS A 195 -5.93 1.07 -7.08
CA HIS A 195 -5.84 -0.15 -7.89
C HIS A 195 -5.86 -1.41 -7.02
N HIS A 196 -5.15 -1.41 -5.92
CA HIS A 196 -5.25 -2.43 -4.89
C HIS A 196 -4.94 -1.84 -3.51
N SER A 197 -5.62 -2.35 -2.50
CA SER A 197 -5.38 -2.07 -1.08
C SER A 197 -4.65 -3.23 -0.42
N LEU A 198 -4.78 -4.42 -1.00
CA LEU A 198 -4.15 -5.66 -0.56
C LEU A 198 -3.73 -6.47 -1.78
N ALA A 199 -2.58 -7.14 -1.70
CA ALA A 199 -2.21 -8.14 -2.69
C ALA A 199 -1.52 -9.35 -2.05
N PHE A 200 -1.56 -10.48 -2.77
CA PHE A 200 -0.87 -11.71 -2.42
C PHE A 200 0.10 -12.09 -3.52
N ILE A 201 1.31 -12.49 -3.13
CA ILE A 201 2.33 -13.04 -4.05
C ILE A 201 2.77 -14.40 -3.50
N GLN A 202 2.66 -15.44 -4.31
CA GLN A 202 3.12 -16.78 -3.92
C GLN A 202 4.65 -16.85 -4.02
N THR A 203 5.30 -16.99 -2.86
CA THR A 203 6.76 -16.99 -2.73
C THR A 203 7.32 -18.13 -1.91
N GLY A 204 6.46 -19.04 -1.45
CA GLY A 204 6.86 -20.20 -0.64
C GLY A 204 6.94 -19.91 0.88
N LYS A 205 6.47 -18.75 1.34
CA LYS A 205 6.43 -18.39 2.76
C LYS A 205 5.30 -17.42 3.05
N ASN A 206 4.82 -17.38 4.30
CA ASN A 206 3.88 -16.39 4.77
C ASN A 206 4.65 -15.27 5.50
N ALA A 207 4.59 -14.05 4.97
CA ALA A 207 5.23 -12.87 5.53
C ALA A 207 4.68 -11.60 4.88
N VAL A 208 4.91 -10.45 5.47
CA VAL A 208 4.71 -9.18 4.78
C VAL A 208 5.80 -8.98 3.73
N HIS A 209 5.42 -8.70 2.49
CA HIS A 209 6.36 -8.35 1.42
C HIS A 209 6.70 -6.87 1.51
N HIS A 210 5.67 -6.01 1.42
CA HIS A 210 5.86 -4.57 1.55
C HIS A 210 4.57 -3.84 1.94
N VAL A 211 4.76 -2.60 2.37
CA VAL A 211 3.71 -1.59 2.52
C VAL A 211 4.05 -0.46 1.55
N MET A 212 3.07 -0.01 0.77
CA MET A 212 3.26 1.08 -0.18
C MET A 212 2.81 2.41 0.41
N MET A 213 3.59 3.46 0.14
CA MET A 213 3.28 4.86 0.45
C MET A 213 3.39 5.69 -0.83
N GLU A 214 2.31 6.41 -1.15
CA GLU A 214 2.24 7.24 -2.37
C GLU A 214 2.39 8.71 -2.03
N LEU A 215 3.27 9.40 -2.75
CA LEU A 215 3.54 10.83 -2.59
C LEU A 215 2.81 11.66 -3.65
N PHE A 216 2.66 12.96 -3.38
CA PHE A 216 2.09 13.90 -4.34
C PHE A 216 3.08 14.35 -5.42
N SER A 217 4.39 14.30 -5.16
CA SER A 217 5.43 14.73 -6.12
C SER A 217 6.35 13.59 -6.51
N PHE A 218 6.68 13.51 -7.80
CA PHE A 218 7.69 12.58 -8.31
C PHE A 218 9.10 12.94 -7.82
N ASP A 219 9.38 14.23 -7.61
CA ASP A 219 10.67 14.68 -7.09
C ASP A 219 10.92 14.15 -5.68
N ASP A 220 9.88 14.04 -4.85
CA ASP A 220 10.02 13.43 -3.52
C ASP A 220 10.46 11.96 -3.58
N VAL A 221 9.99 11.24 -4.60
CA VAL A 221 10.42 9.84 -4.86
C VAL A 221 11.88 9.80 -5.30
N GLY A 222 12.26 10.67 -6.25
CA GLY A 222 13.64 10.76 -6.74
C GLY A 222 14.63 11.12 -5.64
N GLN A 223 14.32 12.14 -4.84
CA GLN A 223 15.13 12.55 -3.69
C GLN A 223 15.19 11.47 -2.60
N GLY A 224 14.06 10.79 -2.35
CA GLY A 224 14.02 9.64 -1.45
C GLY A 224 14.88 8.48 -1.93
N TYR A 225 14.94 8.27 -3.25
CA TYR A 225 15.81 7.25 -3.86
C TYR A 225 17.28 7.58 -3.68
N ASP A 226 17.69 8.84 -3.89
CA ASP A 226 19.06 9.28 -3.64
C ASP A 226 19.48 9.10 -2.19
N LEU A 227 18.59 9.46 -1.24
CA LEU A 227 18.83 9.22 0.19
C LEU A 227 18.97 7.73 0.52
N ALA A 228 18.13 6.89 -0.08
CA ALA A 228 18.21 5.44 0.13
C ALA A 228 19.48 4.82 -0.48
N LEU A 229 19.98 5.36 -1.60
CA LEU A 229 21.25 4.93 -2.21
C LEU A 229 22.46 5.31 -1.36
N ALA A 230 22.38 6.42 -0.61
CA ALA A 230 23.46 6.85 0.30
C ALA A 230 23.60 5.94 1.54
N ASP A 231 22.58 5.14 1.86
CA ASP A 231 22.60 4.14 2.93
C ASP A 231 22.81 2.74 2.31
N GLU A 232 24.00 2.18 2.48
CA GLU A 232 24.38 0.91 1.85
C GLU A 232 23.43 -0.23 2.24
N GLY A 233 22.91 -0.95 1.24
CA GLY A 233 21.98 -2.05 1.44
C GLY A 233 20.51 -1.62 1.66
N ARG A 234 20.20 -0.32 1.77
CA ARG A 234 18.85 0.18 2.00
C ARG A 234 17.91 -0.08 0.83
N VAL A 235 18.35 0.16 -0.40
CA VAL A 235 17.54 -0.09 -1.59
C VAL A 235 17.39 -1.59 -1.83
N ALA A 236 16.16 -2.07 -1.75
CA ALA A 236 15.78 -3.46 -2.04
C ALA A 236 15.45 -3.66 -3.53
N VAL A 237 14.67 -2.74 -4.12
CA VAL A 237 14.33 -2.72 -5.55
C VAL A 237 14.65 -1.33 -6.10
N THR A 238 15.33 -1.28 -7.23
CA THR A 238 15.69 -0.01 -7.87
C THR A 238 14.47 0.75 -8.37
N LEU A 239 14.64 2.04 -8.64
CA LEU A 239 13.58 2.86 -9.23
C LEU A 239 13.09 2.21 -10.54
N GLY A 240 11.76 2.15 -10.68
CA GLY A 240 11.09 1.57 -11.82
C GLY A 240 9.63 1.93 -11.90
N ARG A 241 8.90 1.35 -12.86
CA ARG A 241 7.48 1.61 -13.03
C ARG A 241 6.72 0.31 -13.26
N HIS A 242 5.63 0.11 -12.49
CA HIS A 242 4.77 -1.06 -12.61
C HIS A 242 3.86 -1.00 -13.84
N THR A 243 3.50 -2.18 -14.35
CA THR A 243 2.51 -2.36 -15.41
C THR A 243 1.08 -2.39 -14.87
N SER A 244 0.87 -2.79 -13.61
CA SER A 244 -0.44 -3.00 -12.99
C SER A 244 -1.11 -1.69 -12.57
N ASP A 245 -0.57 -1.05 -11.58
CA ASP A 245 -1.08 0.18 -10.98
C ASP A 245 -0.41 1.46 -11.49
N PHE A 246 0.57 1.33 -12.40
CA PHE A 246 1.31 2.41 -13.05
C PHE A 246 2.23 3.22 -12.15
N ILE A 247 2.33 2.86 -10.87
CA ILE A 247 3.16 3.59 -9.93
C ILE A 247 4.62 3.57 -10.37
N THR A 248 5.27 4.72 -10.25
CA THR A 248 6.73 4.84 -10.35
C THR A 248 7.27 4.84 -8.93
N SER A 249 8.06 3.85 -8.58
CA SER A 249 8.45 3.57 -7.20
C SER A 249 9.84 2.92 -7.11
N PHE A 250 10.36 2.87 -5.91
CA PHE A 250 11.47 2.02 -5.49
C PHE A 250 11.14 1.40 -4.14
N TYR A 251 11.92 0.38 -3.74
CA TYR A 251 11.67 -0.29 -2.48
C TYR A 251 12.88 -0.20 -1.57
N THR A 252 12.62 0.00 -0.29
CA THR A 252 13.65 0.01 0.76
C THR A 252 13.37 -1.04 1.81
N TRP A 253 14.43 -1.64 2.34
CA TRP A 253 14.34 -2.45 3.55
C TRP A 253 14.02 -1.56 4.77
N THR A 254 13.04 -1.97 5.54
CA THR A 254 12.74 -1.35 6.84
C THR A 254 13.64 -1.92 7.95
N PRO A 255 13.72 -1.25 9.10
CA PRO A 255 14.38 -1.83 10.29
C PRO A 255 13.72 -3.09 10.84
N SER A 256 12.52 -3.46 10.37
CA SER A 256 11.73 -4.62 10.80
C SER A 256 11.59 -5.69 9.72
N ALA A 257 12.57 -5.84 8.81
CA ALA A 257 12.72 -6.94 7.86
C ALA A 257 11.58 -7.14 6.83
N PHE A 258 10.81 -6.11 6.55
CA PHE A 258 9.92 -6.03 5.38
C PHE A 258 10.26 -4.79 4.55
N MET A 259 9.63 -4.57 3.42
CA MET A 259 9.94 -3.42 2.55
C MET A 259 8.87 -2.33 2.65
N VAL A 260 9.30 -1.09 2.40
CA VAL A 260 8.40 -0.01 2.00
C VAL A 260 8.60 0.24 0.51
N GLU A 261 7.50 0.22 -0.25
CA GLU A 261 7.42 0.76 -1.60
C GLU A 261 7.10 2.25 -1.51
N TYR A 262 7.99 3.08 -2.02
CA TYR A 262 7.90 4.53 -1.96
C TYR A 262 7.73 5.08 -3.37
N GLY A 263 6.56 5.62 -3.69
CA GLY A 263 6.22 5.86 -5.07
C GLY A 263 5.28 7.02 -5.33
N TRP A 264 5.05 7.26 -6.62
CA TRP A 264 4.20 8.33 -7.15
C TRP A 264 3.42 7.88 -8.38
N GLY A 265 2.22 8.45 -8.54
CA GLY A 265 1.46 8.35 -9.79
C GLY A 265 0.73 7.01 -9.96
N ALA A 266 0.33 6.36 -8.87
CA ALA A 266 -0.51 5.19 -8.93
C ALA A 266 -1.88 5.54 -9.53
N ARG A 267 -2.39 4.65 -10.42
CA ARG A 267 -3.72 4.80 -11.01
C ARG A 267 -4.82 4.59 -9.99
N THR A 268 -5.94 5.26 -10.22
CA THR A 268 -7.23 4.89 -9.63
C THR A 268 -8.06 4.07 -10.62
N ILE A 269 -9.02 3.32 -10.10
CA ILE A 269 -9.96 2.51 -10.87
C ILE A 269 -11.39 2.95 -10.59
N ASP A 270 -12.28 2.73 -11.56
CA ASP A 270 -13.71 2.82 -11.34
C ASP A 270 -14.22 1.56 -10.66
N VAL A 271 -14.43 1.65 -9.33
CA VAL A 271 -14.77 0.51 -8.47
C VAL A 271 -16.08 -0.19 -8.92
N GLU A 272 -17.02 0.56 -9.47
CA GLU A 272 -18.33 0.01 -9.84
C GLU A 272 -18.29 -0.79 -11.15
N HIS A 273 -17.48 -0.34 -12.10
CA HIS A 273 -17.44 -0.90 -13.46
C HIS A 273 -16.16 -1.73 -13.74
N TRP A 274 -15.25 -1.82 -12.76
CA TRP A 274 -14.00 -2.54 -12.95
C TRP A 274 -14.22 -4.04 -13.17
N GLN A 275 -13.61 -4.56 -14.24
CA GLN A 275 -13.57 -6.00 -14.54
C GLN A 275 -12.19 -6.54 -14.26
N ALA A 276 -12.12 -7.58 -13.43
CA ALA A 276 -10.86 -8.27 -13.15
C ALA A 276 -10.33 -8.97 -14.41
N TYR A 277 -9.02 -8.91 -14.63
CA TYR A 277 -8.40 -9.57 -15.78
C TYR A 277 -7.03 -10.16 -15.45
N GLU A 278 -6.65 -11.18 -16.22
CA GLU A 278 -5.31 -11.77 -16.14
C GLU A 278 -4.31 -10.88 -16.88
N ARG A 279 -3.21 -10.60 -16.21
CA ARG A 279 -2.11 -9.85 -16.80
C ARG A 279 -1.13 -10.82 -17.46
N LYS A 280 -0.67 -10.45 -18.67
CA LYS A 280 0.26 -11.27 -19.47
C LYS A 280 1.63 -10.60 -19.61
N GLU A 281 1.69 -9.28 -19.43
CA GLU A 281 2.92 -8.52 -19.43
C GLU A 281 3.70 -8.71 -18.12
N GLY A 282 5.01 -8.51 -18.14
CA GLY A 282 5.82 -8.53 -16.93
C GLY A 282 5.39 -7.47 -15.91
N PRO A 283 5.79 -7.61 -14.63
CA PRO A 283 5.31 -6.74 -13.55
C PRO A 283 5.80 -5.29 -13.64
N SER A 284 6.80 -5.02 -14.46
CA SER A 284 7.39 -3.68 -14.58
C SER A 284 7.57 -3.28 -16.05
N LEU A 285 7.24 -2.03 -16.35
CA LEU A 285 7.50 -1.42 -17.65
C LEU A 285 9.01 -1.22 -17.87
N TRP A 286 9.68 -0.74 -16.83
CA TRP A 286 11.12 -0.49 -16.79
C TRP A 286 11.60 -0.44 -15.33
N GLY A 287 12.91 -0.54 -15.09
CA GLY A 287 13.51 -0.50 -13.77
C GLY A 287 13.14 -1.73 -12.91
N HIS A 288 13.06 -1.56 -11.59
CA HIS A 288 12.73 -2.57 -10.60
C HIS A 288 13.66 -3.79 -10.62
N ASP A 289 14.98 -3.55 -10.66
CA ASP A 289 15.96 -4.61 -10.39
C ASP A 289 15.92 -4.96 -8.91
N ARG A 290 15.67 -6.23 -8.62
CA ARG A 290 15.55 -6.76 -7.26
C ARG A 290 16.91 -7.22 -6.77
N ARG A 291 17.43 -6.61 -5.70
CA ARG A 291 18.81 -6.84 -5.24
C ARG A 291 19.01 -8.20 -4.55
N TRP A 292 17.95 -8.88 -4.17
CA TRP A 292 18.01 -10.22 -3.58
C TRP A 292 17.92 -11.37 -4.59
N LEU A 293 17.58 -11.10 -5.84
CA LEU A 293 17.49 -12.12 -6.86
C LEU A 293 18.88 -12.52 -7.37
N SER A 294 18.98 -13.78 -7.82
CA SER A 294 20.15 -14.24 -8.56
C SER A 294 20.36 -13.43 -9.85
N ALA A 295 21.59 -13.42 -10.35
CA ALA A 295 21.88 -12.77 -11.64
C ALA A 295 21.03 -13.36 -12.78
N ALA A 296 20.77 -14.68 -12.77
CA ALA A 296 19.94 -15.37 -13.76
C ALA A 296 18.48 -14.93 -13.71
N ASP A 297 17.89 -14.79 -12.51
CA ASP A 297 16.50 -14.36 -12.37
C ASP A 297 16.32 -12.87 -12.65
N ASN A 298 17.28 -12.03 -12.29
CA ASN A 298 17.30 -10.63 -12.73
C ASN A 298 17.41 -10.50 -14.26
N ALA A 299 18.20 -11.36 -14.92
CA ALA A 299 18.28 -11.38 -16.38
C ALA A 299 16.93 -11.77 -17.03
N LYS A 300 16.20 -12.75 -16.50
CA LYS A 300 14.85 -13.10 -16.96
C LYS A 300 13.88 -11.92 -16.79
N ALA A 301 13.85 -11.30 -15.61
CA ALA A 301 13.00 -10.13 -15.35
C ALA A 301 13.35 -8.96 -16.29
N ARG A 302 14.64 -8.75 -16.57
CA ARG A 302 15.11 -7.73 -17.50
C ARG A 302 14.68 -8.02 -18.94
N ALA A 303 14.71 -9.29 -19.38
CA ALA A 303 14.27 -9.67 -20.72
C ALA A 303 12.80 -9.27 -21.00
N LEU A 304 11.91 -9.45 -20.02
CA LEU A 304 10.51 -8.99 -20.12
C LEU A 304 10.40 -7.47 -20.30
N ARG A 305 11.18 -6.71 -19.57
CA ARG A 305 11.20 -5.23 -19.70
C ARG A 305 11.77 -4.76 -21.04
N LEU A 306 12.79 -5.45 -21.54
CA LEU A 306 13.36 -5.15 -22.85
C LEU A 306 12.38 -5.46 -23.98
N ALA A 307 11.59 -6.55 -23.87
CA ALA A 307 10.49 -6.83 -24.79
C ALA A 307 9.46 -5.71 -24.78
N ASN A 308 9.00 -5.26 -23.60
CA ASN A 308 8.12 -4.11 -23.47
C ASN A 308 8.66 -2.85 -24.15
N ALA A 309 9.97 -2.61 -24.05
CA ALA A 309 10.62 -1.45 -24.67
C ALA A 309 10.66 -1.57 -26.21
N VAL A 310 10.95 -2.76 -26.74
CA VAL A 310 10.95 -3.03 -28.19
C VAL A 310 9.56 -2.86 -28.77
N ASP A 311 8.53 -3.40 -28.08
CA ASP A 311 7.13 -3.32 -28.49
C ASP A 311 6.52 -1.91 -28.27
N GLY A 312 7.30 -1.00 -27.68
CA GLY A 312 6.84 0.36 -27.39
C GLY A 312 5.69 0.41 -26.38
N TYR A 313 5.61 -0.61 -25.50
CA TYR A 313 4.55 -0.71 -24.51
C TYR A 313 4.60 0.46 -23.51
N ARG A 314 3.47 1.13 -23.33
CA ARG A 314 3.35 2.32 -22.46
C ARG A 314 2.11 2.24 -21.61
N ARG A 315 2.13 2.98 -20.50
CA ARG A 315 0.97 3.21 -19.64
C ARG A 315 0.78 4.72 -19.43
N PRO A 316 -0.47 5.21 -19.37
CA PRO A 316 -0.72 6.61 -19.11
C PRO A 316 -0.18 7.03 -17.74
N LEU A 317 0.26 8.28 -17.63
CA LEU A 317 0.53 8.90 -16.33
C LEU A 317 -0.79 9.34 -15.71
N GLN A 318 -0.99 9.05 -14.45
CA GLN A 318 -2.09 9.62 -13.69
C GLN A 318 -1.62 10.94 -13.07
N VAL A 319 -2.04 12.03 -13.68
CA VAL A 319 -1.72 13.38 -13.20
C VAL A 319 -2.75 13.79 -12.16
N ILE A 320 -2.28 14.26 -11.01
CA ILE A 320 -3.12 14.86 -9.96
C ILE A 320 -3.15 16.35 -10.22
N GLU A 321 -4.33 16.97 -10.18
CA GLU A 321 -4.49 18.41 -10.36
C GLU A 321 -3.54 19.19 -9.42
N GLY A 322 -2.86 20.17 -9.98
CA GLY A 322 -1.93 21.04 -9.25
C GLY A 322 -0.50 20.55 -9.12
N ASN A 323 -0.18 19.30 -9.51
CA ASN A 323 1.18 18.77 -9.42
C ASN A 323 1.91 18.68 -10.78
N TYR A 324 1.44 19.40 -11.79
CA TYR A 324 2.10 19.55 -13.09
C TYR A 324 1.86 20.96 -13.64
N GLN A 325 2.76 21.35 -14.53
CA GLN A 325 2.62 22.59 -15.31
C GLN A 325 2.63 22.26 -16.79
N ILE A 326 1.67 22.84 -17.51
CA ILE A 326 1.70 22.85 -18.99
C ILE A 326 2.64 23.97 -19.41
N MET A 327 3.62 23.67 -20.25
CA MET A 327 4.61 24.60 -20.79
C MET A 327 4.36 24.84 -22.29
N PRO A 328 3.44 25.75 -22.65
CA PRO A 328 3.10 25.99 -24.05
C PRO A 328 4.31 26.50 -24.84
N GLY A 329 4.44 26.06 -26.10
CA GLY A 329 5.47 26.52 -27.02
C GLY A 329 6.87 25.90 -26.83
N ILE A 330 7.10 25.13 -25.73
CA ILE A 330 8.36 24.43 -25.50
C ILE A 330 8.39 23.08 -26.20
N CYS A 331 7.25 22.42 -26.32
CA CYS A 331 7.11 21.14 -26.99
C CYS A 331 5.95 21.20 -28.01
N PRO A 332 6.20 21.56 -29.27
CA PRO A 332 5.14 21.71 -30.30
C PRO A 332 4.32 20.42 -30.49
N TRP A 333 4.94 19.25 -30.32
CA TRP A 333 4.24 17.96 -30.36
C TRP A 333 3.22 17.83 -29.20
N TRP A 334 3.60 18.22 -27.99
CA TRP A 334 2.72 18.21 -26.82
C TRP A 334 1.58 19.18 -26.97
N ASP A 335 1.87 20.40 -27.44
CA ASP A 335 0.85 21.44 -27.67
C ASP A 335 -0.17 20.99 -28.73
N SER A 336 0.26 20.20 -29.74
CA SER A 336 -0.63 19.65 -30.75
C SER A 336 -1.61 18.61 -30.23
N LEU A 337 -1.31 17.93 -29.11
CA LEU A 337 -2.23 16.98 -28.48
C LEU A 337 -3.40 17.71 -27.77
N GLY A 338 -3.11 18.84 -27.14
CA GLY A 338 -4.13 19.67 -26.47
C GLY A 338 -5.16 20.24 -27.45
N SER A 339 -4.73 20.57 -28.68
CA SER A 339 -5.62 21.10 -29.71
C SER A 339 -6.55 20.04 -30.35
N ARG A 340 -6.21 18.75 -30.25
CA ARG A 340 -7.04 17.65 -30.79
C ARG A 340 -8.13 17.20 -29.80
N GLY A 341 -8.00 17.48 -28.51
CA GLY A 341 -8.97 17.11 -27.46
C GLY A 341 -10.20 18.02 -27.40
N GLY A 342 -10.19 19.15 -28.09
CA GLY A 342 -11.30 20.12 -28.14
C GLY A 342 -12.42 19.85 -29.15
N ALA A 343 -12.35 18.77 -29.93
CA ALA A 343 -13.28 18.48 -31.02
C ALA A 343 -14.19 17.27 -30.78
N GLN A 344 -14.30 16.78 -29.54
CA GLN A 344 -15.35 15.82 -29.17
C GLN A 344 -16.00 16.27 -27.86
N LYS A 345 -17.03 17.08 -28.01
CA LYS A 345 -18.17 17.23 -27.10
C LYS A 345 -19.35 16.50 -27.65
#